data_d7eb2a2353d7bbd29a57610408d22259
#
_entry.id   d7eb2a2353d7bbd29a57610408d22259
#
_cell.length_a   1.000
_cell.length_b   1.000
_cell.length_c   1.000
_cell.angle_alpha   90.00
_cell.angle_beta   90.00
_cell.angle_gamma   90.00
#
_symmetry.space_group_name_H-M   'P 1'
#
loop_
_entity.id
_entity.type
_entity.pdbx_description
1 polymer ?
#
loop_
_entity_poly.entity_id
_entity_poly.type
_entity_poly.pdbx_seq_one_letter_code
_entity_poly.pdbx_strand_id
1 'polypeptide(L)'
;MIRVLSVDDHALVREGIAALLSGQPDIELVAEAASGSEAIEHFRRYRPDVTLMDLQMPDMSGVDAIIAIRSEDPDARVVVLTTYGGDVQVVRALKAGARGYLLKGVPRKELLDTIRAIHLGQKRLTPDIAAEIAEHATDDGLTPREIEVLRLVAAGYANKTIAAQLSLAEDTVKGYLKSILAKLSARDRTHAVTIALKRGAITL
;
A
#
# COMPACT_ATOMS: atom_id res chain seq x y z
N MET A 1 22.27 0.37 -17.20
CA MET A 1 21.84 1.44 -16.26
C MET A 1 20.43 1.10 -15.83
N ILE A 2 20.15 1.03 -14.54
CA ILE A 2 18.84 0.66 -14.00
C ILE A 2 17.94 1.88 -14.04
N ARG A 3 16.85 1.81 -14.79
CA ARG A 3 15.90 2.91 -14.97
C ARG A 3 14.84 2.88 -13.87
N VAL A 4 14.77 3.93 -13.07
CA VAL A 4 13.88 4.01 -11.90
C VAL A 4 12.79 5.07 -12.11
N LEU A 5 11.56 4.74 -11.80
CA LEU A 5 10.44 5.65 -11.61
C LEU A 5 10.20 5.83 -10.11
N SER A 6 10.15 7.07 -9.61
CA SER A 6 9.83 7.39 -8.22
C SER A 6 8.41 7.95 -8.12
N VAL A 7 7.57 7.34 -7.28
CA VAL A 7 6.16 7.72 -7.09
C VAL A 7 5.89 8.01 -5.63
N ASP A 8 5.58 9.26 -5.31
CA ASP A 8 5.26 9.73 -3.96
C ASP A 8 4.54 11.08 -4.04
N ASP A 9 3.48 11.31 -3.29
CA ASP A 9 2.78 12.60 -3.28
C ASP A 9 3.56 13.71 -2.53
N HIS A 10 4.53 13.32 -1.68
CA HIS A 10 5.38 14.26 -0.95
C HIS A 10 6.59 14.69 -1.78
N ALA A 11 6.62 15.95 -2.21
CA ALA A 11 7.71 16.50 -3.03
C ALA A 11 9.10 16.32 -2.38
N LEU A 12 9.22 16.55 -1.07
CA LEU A 12 10.48 16.41 -0.35
C LEU A 12 11.03 14.96 -0.39
N VAL A 13 10.16 13.97 -0.38
CA VAL A 13 10.56 12.55 -0.50
C VAL A 13 11.08 12.28 -1.90
N ARG A 14 10.39 12.76 -2.94
CA ARG A 14 10.85 12.60 -4.33
C ARG A 14 12.22 13.28 -4.56
N GLU A 15 12.38 14.53 -4.11
CA GLU A 15 13.66 15.24 -4.16
C GLU A 15 14.79 14.48 -3.43
N GLY A 16 14.48 13.92 -2.25
CA GLY A 16 15.42 13.10 -1.49
C GLY A 16 15.85 11.84 -2.26
N ILE A 17 14.89 11.13 -2.87
CA ILE A 17 15.17 9.96 -3.71
C ILE A 17 15.99 10.36 -4.93
N ALA A 18 15.62 11.43 -5.64
CA ALA A 18 16.38 11.95 -6.78
C ALA A 18 17.84 12.25 -6.42
N ALA A 19 18.07 12.92 -5.29
CA ALA A 19 19.42 13.20 -4.79
C ALA A 19 20.19 11.93 -4.42
N LEU A 20 19.53 10.92 -3.85
CA LEU A 20 20.17 9.63 -3.53
C LEU A 20 20.58 8.85 -4.78
N LEU A 21 19.76 8.89 -5.83
CA LEU A 21 19.99 8.17 -7.09
C LEU A 21 21.00 8.87 -7.99
N SER A 22 21.03 10.23 -8.03
CA SER A 22 21.91 11.01 -8.91
C SER A 22 23.40 10.72 -8.72
N GLY A 23 23.82 10.24 -7.54
CA GLY A 23 25.20 9.87 -7.27
C GLY A 23 25.56 8.43 -7.64
N GLN A 24 24.70 7.69 -8.32
CA GLN A 24 24.94 6.28 -8.66
C GLN A 24 25.29 6.13 -10.15
N PRO A 25 26.41 5.48 -10.50
CA PRO A 25 26.81 5.31 -11.90
C PRO A 25 25.97 4.28 -12.66
N ASP A 26 25.21 3.44 -11.94
CA ASP A 26 24.46 2.30 -12.47
C ASP A 26 22.93 2.49 -12.42
N ILE A 27 22.44 3.62 -11.85
CA ILE A 27 21.02 3.90 -11.67
C ILE A 27 20.66 5.26 -12.27
N GLU A 28 19.54 5.34 -12.97
CA GLU A 28 18.99 6.55 -13.56
C GLU A 28 17.54 6.75 -13.10
N LEU A 29 17.24 7.92 -12.54
CA LEU A 29 15.85 8.33 -12.30
C LEU A 29 15.27 8.86 -13.63
N VAL A 30 14.40 8.06 -14.26
CA VAL A 30 13.84 8.38 -15.59
C VAL A 30 12.57 9.21 -15.52
N ALA A 31 11.86 9.15 -14.42
CA ALA A 31 10.66 9.96 -14.17
C ALA A 31 10.32 9.99 -12.67
N GLU A 32 9.53 11.01 -12.30
CA GLU A 32 8.89 11.15 -11.01
C GLU A 32 7.39 11.29 -11.23
N ALA A 33 6.57 10.82 -10.28
CA ALA A 33 5.13 10.96 -10.29
C ALA A 33 4.64 11.36 -8.89
N ALA A 34 3.63 12.22 -8.82
CA ALA A 34 3.04 12.70 -7.58
C ALA A 34 1.70 12.03 -7.26
N SER A 35 1.24 11.11 -8.11
CA SER A 35 -0.04 10.42 -7.97
C SER A 35 0.00 9.03 -8.61
N GLY A 36 -0.98 8.19 -8.27
CA GLY A 36 -1.11 6.86 -8.86
C GLY A 36 -1.46 6.91 -10.35
N SER A 37 -2.28 7.86 -10.77
CA SER A 37 -2.64 8.06 -12.18
C SER A 37 -1.43 8.47 -13.01
N GLU A 38 -0.63 9.41 -12.50
CA GLU A 38 0.61 9.86 -13.13
C GLU A 38 1.66 8.73 -13.19
N ALA A 39 1.72 7.90 -12.14
CA ALA A 39 2.59 6.74 -12.11
C ALA A 39 2.30 5.75 -13.24
N ILE A 40 1.03 5.47 -13.52
CA ILE A 40 0.61 4.57 -14.62
C ILE A 40 1.01 5.18 -15.98
N GLU A 41 0.75 6.48 -16.19
CA GLU A 41 1.13 7.19 -17.41
C GLU A 41 2.65 7.16 -17.62
N HIS A 42 3.42 7.51 -16.59
CA HIS A 42 4.88 7.52 -16.65
C HIS A 42 5.47 6.11 -16.82
N PHE A 43 4.88 5.09 -16.20
CA PHE A 43 5.28 3.70 -16.43
C PHE A 43 5.15 3.31 -17.90
N ARG A 44 4.02 3.64 -18.55
CA ARG A 44 3.80 3.37 -19.97
C ARG A 44 4.81 4.09 -20.85
N ARG A 45 5.06 5.36 -20.56
CA ARG A 45 5.93 6.24 -21.36
C ARG A 45 7.39 5.91 -21.22
N TYR A 46 7.86 5.72 -20.00
CA TYR A 46 9.29 5.59 -19.71
C TYR A 46 9.77 4.15 -19.55
N ARG A 47 8.86 3.18 -19.38
CA ARG A 47 9.21 1.76 -19.21
C ARG A 47 10.35 1.56 -18.22
N PRO A 48 10.20 1.91 -16.94
CA PRO A 48 11.24 1.77 -15.94
C PRO A 48 11.54 0.30 -15.64
N ASP A 49 12.77 0.00 -15.27
CA ASP A 49 13.17 -1.33 -14.79
C ASP A 49 12.64 -1.59 -13.37
N VAL A 50 12.58 -0.55 -12.54
CA VAL A 50 12.08 -0.59 -11.16
C VAL A 50 11.23 0.64 -10.89
N THR A 51 10.08 0.43 -10.28
CA THR A 51 9.21 1.52 -9.78
C THR A 51 9.24 1.52 -8.25
N LEU A 52 9.61 2.65 -7.65
CA LEU A 52 9.43 2.93 -6.23
C LEU A 52 8.04 3.52 -6.05
N MET A 53 7.17 2.89 -5.26
CA MET A 53 5.76 3.23 -5.16
C MET A 53 5.34 3.51 -3.73
N ASP A 54 4.90 4.73 -3.45
CA ASP A 54 4.16 4.97 -2.21
C ASP A 54 2.77 4.34 -2.27
N LEU A 55 2.27 3.88 -1.13
CA LEU A 55 0.92 3.31 -1.03
C LEU A 55 -0.16 4.35 -0.76
N GLN A 56 0.20 5.45 -0.09
CA GLN A 56 -0.75 6.46 0.36
C GLN A 56 -0.67 7.70 -0.53
N MET A 57 -1.56 7.79 -1.49
CA MET A 57 -1.68 8.93 -2.39
C MET A 57 -3.14 9.38 -2.50
N PRO A 58 -3.42 10.69 -2.74
CA PRO A 58 -4.77 11.24 -2.60
C PRO A 58 -5.74 10.83 -3.72
N ASP A 59 -5.27 10.52 -4.93
CA ASP A 59 -6.11 10.20 -6.10
C ASP A 59 -6.42 8.70 -6.21
N MET A 60 -5.38 7.89 -6.07
CA MET A 60 -5.43 6.44 -6.24
C MET A 60 -4.45 5.81 -5.26
N SER A 61 -4.84 4.72 -4.62
CA SER A 61 -3.89 4.00 -3.75
C SER A 61 -2.75 3.40 -4.57
N GLY A 62 -1.54 3.38 -4.00
CA GLY A 62 -0.40 2.74 -4.67
C GLY A 62 -0.65 1.26 -4.97
N VAL A 63 -1.48 0.57 -4.18
CA VAL A 63 -1.89 -0.82 -4.47
C VAL A 63 -2.69 -0.91 -5.77
N ASP A 64 -3.65 0.01 -5.98
CA ASP A 64 -4.45 0.03 -7.20
C ASP A 64 -3.59 0.41 -8.42
N ALA A 65 -2.62 1.32 -8.24
CA ALA A 65 -1.62 1.64 -9.26
C ALA A 65 -0.74 0.43 -9.61
N ILE A 66 -0.30 -0.35 -8.60
CA ILE A 66 0.45 -1.61 -8.83
C ILE A 66 -0.39 -2.60 -9.62
N ILE A 67 -1.67 -2.79 -9.26
CA ILE A 67 -2.58 -3.69 -9.99
C ILE A 67 -2.70 -3.25 -11.45
N ALA A 68 -2.93 -1.95 -11.70
CA ALA A 68 -3.05 -1.41 -13.06
C ALA A 68 -1.76 -1.61 -13.88
N ILE A 69 -0.60 -1.26 -13.33
CA ILE A 69 0.70 -1.43 -13.98
C ILE A 69 0.95 -2.92 -14.30
N ARG A 70 0.69 -3.81 -13.35
CA ARG A 70 0.92 -5.24 -13.55
C ARG A 70 -0.12 -5.93 -14.43
N SER A 71 -1.29 -5.36 -14.61
CA SER A 71 -2.24 -5.83 -15.62
C SER A 71 -1.76 -5.57 -17.05
N GLU A 72 -0.95 -4.52 -17.25
CA GLU A 72 -0.36 -4.16 -18.54
C GLU A 72 1.00 -4.83 -18.77
N ASP A 73 1.78 -4.96 -17.70
CA ASP A 73 3.10 -5.61 -17.72
C ASP A 73 3.24 -6.55 -16.50
N PRO A 74 2.94 -7.84 -16.67
CA PRO A 74 3.06 -8.84 -15.61
C PRO A 74 4.46 -8.98 -15.01
N ASP A 75 5.50 -8.51 -15.71
CA ASP A 75 6.88 -8.53 -15.24
C ASP A 75 7.34 -7.25 -14.57
N ALA A 76 6.50 -6.22 -14.52
CA ALA A 76 6.80 -4.96 -13.85
C ALA A 76 7.33 -5.19 -12.43
N ARG A 77 8.45 -4.55 -12.12
CA ARG A 77 9.13 -4.67 -10.83
C ARG A 77 8.81 -3.47 -9.98
N VAL A 78 7.95 -3.67 -8.99
CA VAL A 78 7.54 -2.60 -8.08
C VAL A 78 8.09 -2.88 -6.68
N VAL A 79 8.72 -1.86 -6.11
CA VAL A 79 9.16 -1.78 -4.70
C VAL A 79 8.25 -0.78 -4.01
N VAL A 80 7.58 -1.22 -2.98
CA VAL A 80 6.79 -0.33 -2.12
C VAL A 80 7.74 0.46 -1.20
N LEU A 81 7.53 1.76 -1.11
CA LEU A 81 8.25 2.65 -0.21
C LEU A 81 7.23 3.49 0.56
N THR A 82 7.00 3.18 1.84
CA THR A 82 5.94 3.80 2.63
C THR A 82 6.39 4.18 4.04
N THR A 83 5.66 5.10 4.68
CA THR A 83 5.92 5.51 6.07
C THR A 83 5.40 4.51 7.10
N TYR A 84 4.42 3.68 6.73
CA TYR A 84 3.77 2.76 7.65
C TYR A 84 3.89 1.31 7.16
N GLY A 85 4.34 0.45 8.08
CA GLY A 85 4.35 -1.00 7.91
C GLY A 85 3.02 -1.64 8.33
N GLY A 86 1.87 -1.10 7.89
CA GLY A 86 0.57 -1.68 8.25
C GLY A 86 0.34 -3.01 7.54
N ASP A 87 0.11 -4.05 8.30
CA ASP A 87 0.01 -5.46 7.90
C ASP A 87 -0.88 -5.68 6.65
N VAL A 88 -2.04 -5.04 6.64
CA VAL A 88 -3.04 -5.18 5.56
C VAL A 88 -2.54 -4.60 4.24
N GLN A 89 -1.88 -3.44 4.28
CA GLN A 89 -1.36 -2.78 3.07
C GLN A 89 -0.17 -3.53 2.49
N VAL A 90 0.72 -4.05 3.36
CA VAL A 90 1.85 -4.90 2.95
C VAL A 90 1.36 -6.13 2.20
N VAL A 91 0.43 -6.88 2.83
CA VAL A 91 -0.13 -8.12 2.23
C VAL A 91 -0.86 -7.81 0.92
N ARG A 92 -1.63 -6.72 0.85
CA ARG A 92 -2.31 -6.30 -0.39
C ARG A 92 -1.33 -5.94 -1.50
N ALA A 93 -0.30 -5.17 -1.20
CA ALA A 93 0.71 -4.78 -2.17
C ALA A 93 1.48 -6.01 -2.72
N LEU A 94 1.83 -6.97 -1.86
CA LEU A 94 2.48 -8.21 -2.28
C LEU A 94 1.55 -9.11 -3.10
N LYS A 95 0.27 -9.23 -2.74
CA LYS A 95 -0.75 -9.92 -3.53
C LYS A 95 -0.97 -9.24 -4.88
N ALA A 96 -0.87 -7.91 -4.94
CA ALA A 96 -0.88 -7.13 -6.18
C ALA A 96 0.39 -7.34 -7.04
N GLY A 97 1.42 -7.97 -6.47
CA GLY A 97 2.64 -8.37 -7.18
C GLY A 97 3.85 -7.46 -6.93
N ALA A 98 3.86 -6.66 -5.88
CA ALA A 98 5.07 -5.98 -5.44
C ALA A 98 6.18 -7.00 -5.16
N ARG A 99 7.41 -6.66 -5.56
CA ARG A 99 8.58 -7.54 -5.41
C ARG A 99 9.50 -7.14 -4.25
N GLY A 100 9.31 -5.94 -3.72
CA GLY A 100 10.04 -5.43 -2.57
C GLY A 100 9.17 -4.50 -1.73
N TYR A 101 9.55 -4.36 -0.47
CA TYR A 101 8.90 -3.48 0.48
C TYR A 101 9.95 -2.84 1.39
N LEU A 102 9.91 -1.52 1.50
CA LEU A 102 10.80 -0.72 2.33
C LEU A 102 9.99 0.33 3.09
N LEU A 103 10.43 0.65 4.29
CA LEU A 103 9.93 1.82 5.01
C LEU A 103 10.62 3.09 4.51
N LYS A 104 9.90 4.21 4.40
CA LYS A 104 10.51 5.53 4.19
C LYS A 104 11.44 5.82 5.37
N GLY A 105 12.67 6.24 5.07
CA GLY A 105 13.70 6.45 6.10
C GLY A 105 14.69 5.31 6.27
N VAL A 106 14.60 4.22 5.50
CA VAL A 106 15.66 3.21 5.45
C VAL A 106 17.01 3.86 5.04
N PRO A 107 18.14 3.31 5.51
CA PRO A 107 19.46 3.80 5.10
C PRO A 107 19.60 3.80 3.57
N ARG A 108 20.30 4.82 3.03
CA ARG A 108 20.61 4.94 1.59
C ARG A 108 21.08 3.63 0.98
N LYS A 109 21.99 2.93 1.66
CA LYS A 109 22.54 1.67 1.18
C LYS A 109 21.47 0.62 0.94
N GLU A 110 20.52 0.50 1.87
CA GLU A 110 19.45 -0.51 1.79
C GLU A 110 18.50 -0.23 0.62
N LEU A 111 18.14 1.03 0.36
CA LEU A 111 17.34 1.42 -0.80
C LEU A 111 18.06 1.04 -2.11
N LEU A 112 19.34 1.40 -2.25
CA LEU A 112 20.13 1.13 -3.45
C LEU A 112 20.33 -0.39 -3.67
N ASP A 113 20.64 -1.13 -2.62
CA ASP A 113 20.81 -2.59 -2.68
C ASP A 113 19.50 -3.28 -3.04
N THR A 114 18.37 -2.75 -2.58
CA THR A 114 17.04 -3.26 -2.94
C THR A 114 16.73 -3.01 -4.41
N ILE A 115 16.97 -1.80 -4.93
CA ILE A 115 16.77 -1.49 -6.36
C ILE A 115 17.56 -2.46 -7.23
N ARG A 116 18.85 -2.69 -6.92
CA ARG A 116 19.72 -3.61 -7.67
C ARG A 116 19.23 -5.05 -7.60
N ALA A 117 18.85 -5.52 -6.42
CA ALA A 117 18.35 -6.89 -6.22
C ALA A 117 17.03 -7.13 -6.98
N ILE A 118 16.11 -6.18 -6.92
CA ILE A 118 14.82 -6.25 -7.64
C ILE A 118 15.04 -6.20 -9.16
N HIS A 119 15.98 -5.39 -9.65
CA HIS A 119 16.36 -5.37 -11.07
C HIS A 119 16.89 -6.74 -11.53
N LEU A 120 17.62 -7.46 -10.68
CA LEU A 120 18.09 -8.83 -10.93
C LEU A 120 16.99 -9.90 -10.77
N GLY A 121 15.74 -9.51 -10.54
CA GLY A 121 14.60 -10.43 -10.38
C GLY A 121 14.44 -11.04 -9.00
N GLN A 122 15.26 -10.65 -8.03
CA GLN A 122 15.12 -11.10 -6.63
C GLN A 122 13.91 -10.44 -5.97
N LYS A 123 13.35 -11.10 -4.94
CA LYS A 123 12.38 -10.47 -4.03
C LYS A 123 13.12 -9.96 -2.80
N ARG A 124 12.74 -8.77 -2.32
CA ARG A 124 13.31 -8.18 -1.11
C ARG A 124 12.21 -7.80 -0.14
N LEU A 125 12.14 -8.56 0.94
CA LEU A 125 11.30 -8.30 2.10
C LEU A 125 12.22 -8.26 3.31
N THR A 126 12.04 -7.29 4.20
CA THR A 126 12.77 -7.31 5.47
C THR A 126 12.27 -8.47 6.34
N PRO A 127 13.10 -9.02 7.25
CA PRO A 127 12.67 -10.09 8.15
C PRO A 127 11.43 -9.74 8.96
N ASP A 128 11.29 -8.50 9.39
CA ASP A 128 10.14 -8.00 10.16
C ASP A 128 8.86 -8.07 9.33
N ILE A 129 8.92 -7.63 8.07
CA ILE A 129 7.79 -7.71 7.13
C ILE A 129 7.47 -9.16 6.76
N ALA A 130 8.47 -10.01 6.63
CA ALA A 130 8.25 -11.44 6.38
C ALA A 130 7.57 -12.13 7.57
N ALA A 131 7.94 -11.78 8.81
CA ALA A 131 7.29 -12.26 10.03
C ALA A 131 5.83 -11.76 10.12
N GLU A 132 5.60 -10.48 9.85
CA GLU A 132 4.27 -9.85 9.85
C GLU A 132 3.34 -10.49 8.80
N ILE A 133 3.87 -10.80 7.62
CA ILE A 133 3.13 -11.55 6.58
C ILE A 133 2.79 -12.96 7.08
N ALA A 134 3.72 -13.65 7.73
CA ALA A 134 3.51 -14.99 8.25
C ALA A 134 2.46 -15.02 9.36
N GLU A 135 2.45 -14.04 10.26
CA GLU A 135 1.42 -13.89 11.30
C GLU A 135 0.04 -13.64 10.71
N HIS A 136 -0.06 -12.86 9.62
CA HIS A 136 -1.33 -12.48 9.00
C HIS A 136 -1.69 -13.29 7.74
N ALA A 137 -0.87 -14.26 7.37
CA ALA A 137 -1.19 -15.16 6.24
C ALA A 137 -2.42 -16.05 6.52
N THR A 138 -2.74 -16.25 7.80
CA THR A 138 -3.91 -17.00 8.28
C THR A 138 -5.06 -16.11 8.76
N ASP A 139 -4.84 -14.78 8.82
CA ASP A 139 -5.87 -13.85 9.27
C ASP A 139 -6.78 -13.50 8.08
N ASP A 140 -8.01 -13.98 8.11
CA ASP A 140 -9.06 -13.59 7.19
C ASP A 140 -9.32 -12.09 7.38
N GLY A 141 -8.60 -11.26 6.63
CA GLY A 141 -8.73 -9.81 6.67
C GLY A 141 -10.20 -9.37 6.55
N LEU A 142 -10.48 -8.12 6.86
CA LEU A 142 -11.83 -7.59 6.68
C LEU A 142 -12.29 -7.77 5.23
N THR A 143 -13.48 -8.33 5.06
CA THR A 143 -14.12 -8.44 3.74
C THR A 143 -14.42 -7.05 3.17
N PRO A 144 -14.60 -6.92 1.83
CA PRO A 144 -15.01 -5.63 1.23
C PRO A 144 -16.24 -5.03 1.91
N ARG A 145 -17.21 -5.86 2.31
CA ARG A 145 -18.42 -5.41 2.98
C ARG A 145 -18.18 -4.95 4.42
N GLU A 146 -17.29 -5.59 5.15
CA GLU A 146 -16.86 -5.17 6.48
C GLU A 146 -16.09 -3.84 6.42
N ILE A 147 -15.24 -3.63 5.41
CA ILE A 147 -14.54 -2.37 5.16
C ILE A 147 -15.54 -1.25 4.89
N GLU A 148 -16.56 -1.48 4.07
CA GLU A 148 -17.60 -0.50 3.75
C GLU A 148 -18.40 -0.10 5.00
N VAL A 149 -18.80 -1.07 5.82
CA VAL A 149 -19.46 -0.82 7.10
C VAL A 149 -18.53 0.00 8.02
N LEU A 150 -17.27 -0.38 8.12
CA LEU A 150 -16.32 0.27 9.01
C LEU A 150 -15.97 1.71 8.60
N ARG A 151 -15.96 2.03 7.30
CA ARG A 151 -15.85 3.40 6.78
C ARG A 151 -17.01 4.29 7.24
N LEU A 152 -18.22 3.76 7.19
CA LEU A 152 -19.41 4.49 7.66
C LEU A 152 -19.40 4.66 9.18
N VAL A 153 -18.88 3.69 9.91
CA VAL A 153 -18.63 3.82 11.36
C VAL A 153 -17.60 4.91 11.62
N ALA A 154 -16.52 4.98 10.87
CA ALA A 154 -15.49 6.01 10.97
C ALA A 154 -16.03 7.40 10.67
N ALA A 155 -16.99 7.51 9.74
CA ALA A 155 -17.73 8.75 9.46
C ALA A 155 -18.75 9.11 10.54
N GLY A 156 -18.87 8.34 11.62
CA GLY A 156 -19.73 8.64 12.78
C GLY A 156 -21.19 8.18 12.65
N TYR A 157 -21.58 7.45 11.62
CA TYR A 157 -22.96 7.02 11.42
C TYR A 157 -23.40 5.95 12.43
N ALA A 158 -24.69 6.07 12.89
CA ALA A 158 -25.33 5.04 13.69
C ALA A 158 -25.71 3.82 12.84
N ASN A 159 -25.85 2.63 13.47
CA ASN A 159 -26.15 1.39 12.76
C ASN A 159 -27.40 1.48 11.89
N LYS A 160 -28.44 2.17 12.35
CA LYS A 160 -29.68 2.41 11.58
C LYS A 160 -29.40 3.18 10.28
N THR A 161 -28.55 4.21 10.33
CA THR A 161 -28.16 5.02 9.16
C THR A 161 -27.31 4.19 8.20
N ILE A 162 -26.34 3.43 8.74
CA ILE A 162 -25.51 2.51 7.94
C ILE A 162 -26.38 1.48 7.23
N ALA A 163 -27.35 0.88 7.95
CA ALA A 163 -28.29 -0.07 7.39
C ALA A 163 -29.09 0.52 6.21
N ALA A 164 -29.59 1.75 6.38
CA ALA A 164 -30.31 2.45 5.31
C ALA A 164 -29.44 2.74 4.09
N GLN A 165 -28.19 3.25 4.28
CA GLN A 165 -27.27 3.57 3.19
C GLN A 165 -26.82 2.33 2.41
N LEU A 166 -26.65 1.20 3.10
CA LEU A 166 -26.17 -0.05 2.50
C LEU A 166 -27.31 -0.98 2.06
N SER A 167 -28.59 -0.56 2.22
CA SER A 167 -29.78 -1.38 1.96
C SER A 167 -29.77 -2.71 2.72
N LEU A 168 -29.42 -2.66 4.00
CA LEU A 168 -29.32 -3.80 4.91
C LEU A 168 -30.31 -3.67 6.07
N ALA A 169 -30.57 -4.78 6.77
CA ALA A 169 -31.20 -4.75 8.08
C ALA A 169 -30.20 -4.27 9.16
N GLU A 170 -30.69 -3.56 10.18
CA GLU A 170 -29.82 -3.07 11.28
C GLU A 170 -29.10 -4.22 12.00
N ASP A 171 -29.75 -5.38 12.16
CA ASP A 171 -29.13 -6.55 12.79
C ASP A 171 -28.02 -7.16 11.92
N THR A 172 -28.10 -7.03 10.61
CA THR A 172 -27.01 -7.39 9.70
C THR A 172 -25.79 -6.50 9.93
N VAL A 173 -25.98 -5.19 10.10
CA VAL A 173 -24.89 -4.24 10.43
C VAL A 173 -24.27 -4.57 11.79
N LYS A 174 -25.08 -4.93 12.80
CA LYS A 174 -24.57 -5.42 14.10
C LYS A 174 -23.74 -6.70 13.94
N GLY A 175 -24.18 -7.61 13.07
CA GLY A 175 -23.43 -8.82 12.72
C GLY A 175 -22.06 -8.52 12.12
N TYR A 176 -22.00 -7.61 11.14
CA TYR A 176 -20.73 -7.15 10.57
C TYR A 176 -19.83 -6.53 11.63
N LEU A 177 -20.38 -5.64 12.49
CA LEU A 177 -19.58 -5.03 13.56
C LEU A 177 -19.01 -6.06 14.53
N LYS A 178 -19.78 -7.06 14.91
CA LYS A 178 -19.30 -8.17 15.76
C LYS A 178 -18.15 -8.92 15.09
N SER A 179 -18.25 -9.21 13.80
CA SER A 179 -17.19 -9.86 13.02
C SER A 179 -15.94 -8.97 12.92
N ILE A 180 -16.12 -7.68 12.63
CA ILE A 180 -15.03 -6.69 12.57
C ILE A 180 -14.28 -6.60 13.90
N LEU A 181 -15.03 -6.50 15.03
CA LEU A 181 -14.42 -6.44 16.35
C LEU A 181 -13.59 -7.69 16.66
N ALA A 182 -14.10 -8.87 16.31
CA ALA A 182 -13.36 -10.12 16.49
C ALA A 182 -12.09 -10.17 15.63
N LYS A 183 -12.21 -9.86 14.32
CA LYS A 183 -11.08 -9.87 13.37
C LYS A 183 -9.99 -8.84 13.72
N LEU A 184 -10.37 -7.67 14.22
CA LEU A 184 -9.42 -6.63 14.63
C LEU A 184 -8.97 -6.76 16.09
N SER A 185 -9.46 -7.75 16.84
CA SER A 185 -9.24 -7.85 18.28
C SER A 185 -9.58 -6.55 19.02
N ALA A 186 -10.61 -5.84 18.55
CA ALA A 186 -11.00 -4.54 19.05
C ALA A 186 -12.03 -4.67 20.18
N ARG A 187 -11.92 -3.80 21.19
CA ARG A 187 -12.80 -3.80 22.38
C ARG A 187 -14.17 -3.17 22.08
N ASP A 188 -14.19 -2.18 21.19
CA ASP A 188 -15.37 -1.41 20.80
C ASP A 188 -15.22 -0.85 19.38
N ARG A 189 -16.29 -0.20 18.87
CA ARG A 189 -16.34 0.37 17.52
C ARG A 189 -15.29 1.45 17.27
N THR A 190 -14.98 2.27 18.26
CA THR A 190 -13.98 3.35 18.16
C THR A 190 -12.57 2.76 18.09
N HIS A 191 -12.30 1.75 18.91
CA HIS A 191 -11.04 1.02 18.88
C HIS A 191 -10.86 0.30 17.53
N ALA A 192 -11.93 -0.28 16.96
CA ALA A 192 -11.89 -0.90 15.63
C ALA A 192 -11.52 0.11 14.54
N VAL A 193 -12.11 1.30 14.56
CA VAL A 193 -11.77 2.39 13.62
C VAL A 193 -10.30 2.79 13.78
N THR A 194 -9.84 2.97 15.02
CA THR A 194 -8.44 3.36 15.30
C THR A 194 -7.45 2.32 14.78
N ILE A 195 -7.72 1.03 15.00
CA ILE A 195 -6.88 -0.07 14.49
C ILE A 195 -6.91 -0.08 12.96
N ALA A 196 -8.09 0.03 12.35
CA ALA A 196 -8.24 -0.03 10.91
C ALA A 196 -7.55 1.14 10.19
N LEU A 197 -7.58 2.34 10.76
CA LEU A 197 -6.81 3.50 10.27
C LEU A 197 -5.31 3.25 10.38
N LYS A 198 -4.84 2.79 11.56
CA LYS A 198 -3.41 2.48 11.77
C LYS A 198 -2.90 1.38 10.82
N ARG A 199 -3.72 0.37 10.56
CA ARG A 199 -3.40 -0.73 9.63
C ARG A 199 -3.62 -0.35 8.15
N GLY A 200 -4.13 0.84 7.86
CA GLY A 200 -4.46 1.27 6.49
C GLY A 200 -5.58 0.47 5.83
N ALA A 201 -6.41 -0.21 6.62
CA ALA A 201 -7.58 -0.93 6.12
C ALA A 201 -8.70 0.02 5.68
N ILE A 202 -8.77 1.22 6.28
CA ILE A 202 -9.64 2.32 5.88
C ILE A 202 -8.85 3.64 5.91
N THR A 203 -9.33 4.62 5.14
CA THR A 203 -8.91 6.04 5.17
C THR A 203 -10.11 6.90 5.50
N LEU A 204 -9.89 8.09 6.11
CA LEU A 204 -10.91 9.11 6.39
C LEU A 204 -11.03 10.07 5.23
#